data_c9f910e8427b7bd5e6338f64906c0199
#
_entry.id   c9f910e8427b7bd5e6338f64906c0199
#
_cell.length_a   1.000
_cell.length_b   1.000
_cell.length_c   1.000
_cell.angle_alpha   90.00
_cell.angle_beta   90.00
_cell.angle_gamma   90.00
#
_symmetry.space_group_name_H-M   'P 1'
#
loop_
_entity.id
_entity.type
_entity.pdbx_description
1 polymer ?
#
loop_
_entity_poly.entity_id
_entity_poly.type
_entity_poly.pdbx_seq_one_letter_code
_entity_poly.pdbx_strand_id
1 'polypeptide(L)'
;PLYSSAASDVYKRQMQMYLNDIATIPTNLAGVPAISIPAGLSPEDGMPVGFQFMAPAREDARLYRAAAGLERLLEEANGGPIWKDLPDVVEAVGKLSETTEGGAK
;
A
#
# COMPACT_ATOMS: atom_id res chain seq x y z
N PRO A 1 26.91 -12.74 18.78
CA PRO A 1 26.37 -13.36 17.60
C PRO A 1 24.86 -13.31 17.53
N LEU A 2 24.10 -13.90 18.44
CA LEU A 2 22.62 -13.79 18.46
C LEU A 2 22.16 -12.34 18.69
N TYR A 3 22.91 -11.56 19.48
CA TYR A 3 22.64 -10.16 19.73
C TYR A 3 22.83 -9.29 18.51
N SER A 4 23.83 -9.54 17.70
CA SER A 4 24.13 -8.73 16.52
C SER A 4 23.11 -8.96 15.40
N SER A 5 22.61 -10.17 15.23
CA SER A 5 21.58 -10.46 14.23
C SER A 5 20.23 -9.83 14.59
N ALA A 6 19.82 -9.93 15.86
CA ALA A 6 18.59 -9.29 16.35
C ALA A 6 18.65 -7.75 16.20
N ALA A 7 19.78 -7.15 16.57
CA ALA A 7 19.98 -5.70 16.41
C ALA A 7 19.95 -5.27 14.94
N SER A 8 20.54 -6.08 14.05
CA SER A 8 20.52 -5.82 12.62
C SER A 8 19.11 -5.90 12.06
N ASP A 9 18.30 -6.85 12.48
CA ASP A 9 16.93 -7.01 12.02
C ASP A 9 16.03 -5.88 12.53
N VAL A 10 16.20 -5.45 13.77
CA VAL A 10 15.50 -4.27 14.31
C VAL A 10 15.86 -3.02 13.52
N TYR A 11 17.15 -2.83 13.24
CA TYR A 11 17.63 -1.69 12.46
C TYR A 11 17.05 -1.69 11.03
N LYS A 12 17.02 -2.84 10.37
CA LYS A 12 16.42 -2.98 9.04
C LYS A 12 14.94 -2.65 9.04
N ARG A 13 14.19 -3.12 10.04
CA ARG A 13 12.77 -2.79 10.20
C ARG A 13 12.54 -1.30 10.40
N GLN A 14 13.36 -0.66 11.24
CA GLN A 14 13.29 0.78 11.45
C GLN A 14 13.58 1.55 10.15
N MET A 15 14.60 1.16 9.40
CA MET A 15 14.90 1.76 8.10
C MET A 15 13.76 1.60 7.12
N GLN A 16 13.11 0.43 7.07
CA GLN A 16 11.94 0.21 6.23
C GLN A 16 10.76 1.09 6.62
N MET A 17 10.52 1.31 7.91
CA MET A 17 9.49 2.22 8.39
C MET A 17 9.76 3.66 7.93
N TYR A 18 10.99 4.13 8.04
CA TYR A 18 11.38 5.46 7.52
C TYR A 18 11.21 5.56 6.01
N LEU A 19 11.56 4.50 5.26
CA LEU A 19 11.42 4.48 3.80
C LEU A 19 9.95 4.53 3.36
N ASN A 20 9.02 3.98 4.15
CA ASN A 20 7.60 4.06 3.86
C ASN A 20 7.07 5.50 3.86
N ASP A 21 7.68 6.38 4.65
CA ASP A 21 7.28 7.78 4.74
C ASP A 21 7.81 8.64 3.58
N ILE A 22 8.76 8.14 2.80
CA ILE A 22 9.36 8.89 1.67
C ILE A 22 8.30 9.34 0.66
N ALA A 23 7.26 8.54 0.44
CA ALA A 23 6.20 8.85 -0.51
C ALA A 23 5.22 9.92 0.00
N THR A 24 5.06 10.05 1.32
CA THR A 24 4.06 10.95 1.92
C THR A 24 4.64 12.26 2.43
N ILE A 25 5.87 12.26 2.92
CA ILE A 25 6.52 13.43 3.51
C ILE A 25 6.66 14.60 2.52
N PRO A 26 7.14 14.42 1.27
CA PRO A 26 7.32 15.54 0.35
C PRO A 26 6.03 16.30 0.06
N THR A 27 4.91 15.60 -0.11
CA THR A 27 3.61 16.23 -0.37
C THR A 27 3.08 16.99 0.84
N ASN A 28 3.29 16.44 2.04
CA ASN A 28 2.89 17.11 3.28
C ASN A 28 3.71 18.38 3.54
N LEU A 29 5.02 18.33 3.32
CA LEU A 29 5.89 19.49 3.49
C LEU A 29 5.64 20.58 2.46
N ALA A 30 5.39 20.19 1.21
CA ALA A 30 5.09 21.13 0.14
C ALA A 30 3.67 21.71 0.23
N GLY A 31 2.76 21.08 0.96
CA GLY A 31 1.37 21.49 1.06
C GLY A 31 0.60 21.34 -0.25
N VAL A 32 0.95 20.34 -1.06
CA VAL A 32 0.29 20.06 -2.33
C VAL A 32 -0.62 18.84 -2.20
N PRO A 33 -1.71 18.76 -3.01
CA PRO A 33 -2.60 17.62 -2.97
C PRO A 33 -1.94 16.39 -3.60
N ALA A 34 -2.22 15.22 -3.02
CA ALA A 34 -1.79 13.93 -3.53
C ALA A 34 -2.89 12.90 -3.37
N ILE A 35 -2.92 11.92 -4.25
CA ILE A 35 -3.86 10.80 -4.21
C ILE A 35 -3.13 9.51 -4.56
N SER A 36 -3.47 8.43 -3.87
CA SER A 36 -2.98 7.10 -4.19
C SER A 36 -4.13 6.23 -4.67
N ILE A 37 -3.91 5.50 -5.76
CA ILE A 37 -4.88 4.57 -6.30
C ILE A 37 -4.29 3.16 -6.36
N PRO A 38 -5.11 2.11 -6.24
CA PRO A 38 -4.64 0.75 -6.44
C PRO A 38 -4.14 0.54 -7.87
N ALA A 39 -2.93 0.02 -8.02
CA ALA A 39 -2.32 -0.23 -9.32
C ALA A 39 -2.28 -1.71 -9.69
N GLY A 40 -2.51 -2.60 -8.75
CA GLY A 40 -2.48 -4.04 -8.96
C GLY A 40 -1.76 -4.76 -7.83
N LEU A 41 -1.36 -5.99 -8.11
CA LEU A 41 -0.61 -6.81 -7.17
C LEU A 41 0.83 -6.99 -7.67
N SER A 42 1.77 -7.00 -6.74
CA SER A 42 3.17 -7.29 -7.06
C SER A 42 3.30 -8.74 -7.57
N PRO A 43 3.99 -8.97 -8.71
CA PRO A 43 4.19 -10.32 -9.21
C PRO A 43 5.11 -11.17 -8.33
N GLU A 44 5.92 -10.56 -7.47
CA GLU A 44 6.88 -11.26 -6.62
C GLU A 44 6.24 -11.86 -5.36
N ASP A 45 5.41 -11.08 -4.67
CA ASP A 45 4.87 -11.44 -3.35
C ASP A 45 3.35 -11.34 -3.25
N GLY A 46 2.66 -10.91 -4.32
CA GLY A 46 1.21 -10.74 -4.35
C GLY A 46 0.70 -9.56 -3.50
N MET A 47 1.58 -8.72 -3.01
CA MET A 47 1.19 -7.56 -2.21
C MET A 47 0.54 -6.47 -3.05
N PRO A 48 -0.45 -5.75 -2.52
CA PRO A 48 -1.07 -4.66 -3.26
C PRO A 48 -0.11 -3.51 -3.46
N VAL A 49 -0.10 -2.97 -4.68
CA VAL A 49 0.74 -1.84 -5.08
C VAL A 49 -0.14 -0.64 -5.35
N GLY A 50 0.25 0.53 -4.85
CA GLY A 50 -0.41 1.80 -5.12
C GLY A 50 0.38 2.66 -6.08
N PHE A 51 -0.33 3.48 -6.82
CA PHE A 51 0.26 4.54 -7.66
C PHE A 51 -0.14 5.90 -7.11
N GLN A 52 0.83 6.76 -6.85
CA GLN A 52 0.59 8.06 -6.26
C GLN A 52 0.72 9.17 -7.31
N PHE A 53 -0.28 10.05 -7.34
CA PHE A 53 -0.26 11.29 -8.11
C PHE A 53 -0.09 12.48 -7.18
N MET A 54 0.65 13.48 -7.65
CA MET A 54 0.77 14.77 -6.99
C MET A 54 0.38 15.85 -7.99
N ALA A 55 -0.30 16.91 -7.53
CA ALA A 55 -0.71 18.03 -8.35
C ALA A 55 -0.26 19.34 -7.69
N PRO A 56 -0.15 20.44 -8.46
CA PRO A 56 0.10 21.76 -7.89
C PRO A 56 -0.97 22.14 -6.88
N ALA A 57 -0.61 23.06 -5.99
CA ALA A 57 -1.51 23.53 -4.93
C ALA A 57 -2.87 23.98 -5.50
N ARG A 58 -3.94 23.58 -4.84
CA ARG A 58 -5.34 23.88 -5.18
C ARG A 58 -5.86 23.23 -6.48
N GLU A 59 -5.10 22.32 -7.08
CA GLU A 59 -5.55 21.59 -8.27
C GLU A 59 -6.08 20.18 -7.96
N ASP A 60 -6.85 20.06 -6.89
CA ASP A 60 -7.44 18.79 -6.45
C ASP A 60 -8.35 18.18 -7.52
N ALA A 61 -9.14 19.01 -8.22
CA ALA A 61 -10.03 18.55 -9.27
C ALA A 61 -9.26 17.88 -10.44
N ARG A 62 -8.12 18.46 -10.81
CA ARG A 62 -7.23 17.88 -11.84
C ARG A 62 -6.67 16.55 -11.37
N LEU A 63 -6.29 16.47 -10.11
CA LEU A 63 -5.77 15.28 -9.48
C LEU A 63 -6.81 14.13 -9.53
N TYR A 64 -8.06 14.40 -9.15
CA TYR A 64 -9.14 13.42 -9.21
C TYR A 64 -9.43 12.96 -10.65
N ARG A 65 -9.39 13.86 -11.62
CA ARG A 65 -9.59 13.48 -13.03
C ARG A 65 -8.49 12.55 -13.53
N ALA A 66 -7.24 12.85 -13.21
CA ALA A 66 -6.11 12.02 -13.61
C ALA A 66 -6.19 10.64 -12.94
N ALA A 67 -6.49 10.60 -11.65
CA ALA A 67 -6.65 9.36 -10.89
C ALA A 67 -7.80 8.51 -11.44
N ALA A 68 -8.95 9.11 -11.69
CA ALA A 68 -10.12 8.40 -12.25
C ALA A 68 -9.83 7.87 -13.66
N GLY A 69 -9.09 8.61 -14.48
CA GLY A 69 -8.67 8.17 -15.81
C GLY A 69 -7.77 6.96 -15.76
N LEU A 70 -6.77 6.96 -14.88
CA LEU A 70 -5.87 5.82 -14.71
C LEU A 70 -6.59 4.63 -14.11
N GLU A 71 -7.45 4.85 -13.12
CA GLU A 71 -8.25 3.79 -12.50
C GLU A 71 -9.10 3.06 -13.55
N ARG A 72 -9.75 3.82 -14.44
CA ARG A 72 -10.53 3.25 -15.56
C ARG A 72 -9.66 2.41 -16.49
N LEU A 73 -8.48 2.91 -16.87
CA LEU A 73 -7.56 2.19 -17.75
C LEU A 73 -7.06 0.89 -17.10
N LEU A 74 -6.76 0.94 -15.81
CA LEU A 74 -6.33 -0.24 -15.06
C LEU A 74 -7.45 -1.27 -14.91
N GLU A 75 -8.69 -0.84 -14.71
CA GLU A 75 -9.86 -1.72 -14.66
C GLU A 75 -10.10 -2.39 -16.01
N GLU A 76 -9.99 -1.67 -17.10
CA GLU A 76 -10.09 -2.24 -18.47
C GLU A 76 -8.99 -3.27 -18.72
N ALA A 77 -7.75 -2.96 -18.34
CA ALA A 77 -6.62 -3.86 -18.53
C ALA A 77 -6.73 -5.13 -17.66
N ASN A 78 -7.29 -5.01 -16.47
CA ASN A 78 -7.43 -6.12 -15.51
C ASN A 78 -8.75 -6.91 -15.67
N GLY A 79 -9.66 -6.45 -16.49
CA GLY A 79 -10.97 -7.08 -16.68
C GLY A 79 -11.97 -6.80 -15.57
N GLY A 80 -11.71 -5.83 -14.70
CA GLY A 80 -12.57 -5.41 -13.60
C GLY A 80 -11.83 -4.64 -12.52
N PRO A 81 -12.53 -4.21 -11.46
CA PRO A 81 -11.89 -3.47 -10.37
C PRO A 81 -10.83 -4.30 -9.66
N ILE A 82 -9.67 -3.72 -9.45
CA ILE A 82 -8.51 -4.37 -8.82
C ILE A 82 -8.82 -4.82 -7.38
N TRP A 83 -9.66 -4.06 -6.67
CA TRP A 83 -10.02 -4.39 -5.29
C TRP A 83 -10.77 -5.72 -5.14
N LYS A 84 -11.37 -6.24 -6.20
CA LYS A 84 -12.03 -7.55 -6.18
C LYS A 84 -11.04 -8.71 -6.09
N ASP A 85 -9.81 -8.50 -6.53
CA ASP A 85 -8.76 -9.51 -6.49
C ASP A 85 -8.00 -9.50 -5.16
N LEU A 86 -8.29 -8.51 -4.29
CA LEU A 86 -7.70 -8.44 -2.97
C LEU A 86 -8.34 -9.49 -2.05
N PRO A 87 -7.55 -10.15 -1.20
CA PRO A 87 -8.10 -11.09 -0.23
C PRO A 87 -9.08 -10.38 0.71
N ASP A 88 -10.17 -11.06 1.05
CA ASP A 88 -11.10 -10.52 2.04
C ASP A 88 -10.40 -10.43 3.39
N VAL A 89 -10.26 -9.20 3.88
CA VAL A 89 -9.57 -8.92 5.14
C VAL A 89 -10.30 -9.60 6.31
N VAL A 90 -11.63 -9.64 6.27
CA VAL A 90 -12.44 -10.28 7.32
C VAL A 90 -12.17 -11.79 7.35
N GLU A 91 -12.14 -12.43 6.19
CA GLU A 91 -11.81 -13.85 6.08
C GLU A 91 -10.36 -14.14 6.52
N ALA A 92 -9.42 -13.30 6.09
CA ALA A 92 -8.02 -13.45 6.46
C ALA A 92 -7.81 -13.29 7.98
N VAL A 93 -8.46 -12.30 8.60
CA VAL A 93 -8.42 -12.10 10.06
C VAL A 93 -9.10 -13.26 10.79
N GLY A 94 -10.21 -13.78 10.27
CA GLY A 94 -10.89 -14.94 10.82
C GLY A 94 -9.99 -16.18 10.84
N LYS A 95 -9.28 -16.44 9.76
CA LYS A 95 -8.31 -17.55 9.69
C LYS A 95 -7.16 -17.38 10.68
N LEU A 96 -6.66 -16.16 10.87
CA LEU A 96 -5.61 -15.88 11.85
C LEU A 96 -6.09 -16.11 13.28
N SER A 97 -7.32 -15.72 13.61
CA SER A 97 -7.88 -15.94 14.94
C SER A 97 -8.08 -17.43 15.24
N GLU A 98 -8.56 -18.21 14.28
CA GLU A 98 -8.68 -19.68 14.39
C GLU A 98 -7.32 -20.34 14.63
N THR A 99 -6.29 -19.92 13.90
CA THR A 99 -4.93 -20.42 14.06
C THR A 99 -4.38 -20.11 15.46
N THR A 100 -4.66 -18.91 15.98
CA THR A 100 -4.22 -18.47 17.30
C THR A 100 -4.93 -19.26 18.41
N GLU A 101 -6.23 -19.49 18.29
CA GLU A 101 -7.02 -20.30 19.23
C GLU A 101 -6.58 -21.78 19.18
N GLY A 102 -6.34 -22.32 17.99
CA GLY A 102 -5.81 -23.67 17.83
C GLY A 102 -4.41 -23.84 18.43
N GLY A 103 -3.58 -22.80 18.40
CA GLY A 103 -2.23 -22.79 18.99
C GLY A 103 -2.23 -22.70 20.53
N ALA A 104 -3.30 -22.21 21.14
CA ALA A 104 -3.44 -22.07 22.59
C ALA A 104 -3.77 -23.37 23.33
N LYS A 105 -4.11 -24.43 22.60
CA LYS A 105 -4.34 -25.76 23.15
C LYS A 105 -3.07 -26.61 23.11
#